data_431e920b77a9fbf989ff452dd662807d
#
_entry.id   431e920b77a9fbf989ff452dd662807d
#
_cell.length_a   1.000
_cell.length_b   1.000
_cell.length_c   1.000
_cell.angle_alpha   90.00
_cell.angle_beta   90.00
_cell.angle_gamma   90.00
#
_symmetry.space_group_name_H-M   'P 1'
#
loop_
_entity.id
_entity.type
_entity.pdbx_description
1 polymer ?
#
loop_
_entity_poly.entity_id
_entity_poly.type
_entity_poly.pdbx_seq_one_letter_code
_entity_poly.pdbx_strand_id
1 'polypeptide(L)'
;MLLWDGVDGQDRQDRRDGPSLIIAIDGPSGAGKGTVARAVAAALGYRHVDSGAMYRAVGWKALGAGLSLDAEDSVADLAARSAIDVTDPHVTIDGHDVTRAIRTPEIDRAAAAVARLPKVRAVLVEAQRRLGASGGVVMEGRDIGTVVFPEADVKIYLDAAPEERARRRAADPAHSGVPAAVSDVATLLTERDRIDSTRKVSPLYAADDAVVIDTTGKSVEQVVREVMDVVRSRAR
;
A
#
# COMPACT_ATOMS: atom_id res chain seq x y z
N MET A 1 14.67 -22.25 16.77
CA MET A 1 13.95 -21.96 18.02
C MET A 1 14.85 -21.05 18.85
N LEU A 2 14.75 -19.74 18.62
CA LEU A 2 15.44 -18.73 19.40
C LEU A 2 14.37 -17.93 20.14
N LEU A 3 14.36 -18.14 21.43
CA LEU A 3 13.52 -17.50 22.44
C LEU A 3 13.83 -16.01 22.47
N TRP A 4 12.85 -15.19 22.26
CA TRP A 4 12.85 -13.76 22.58
C TRP A 4 12.21 -13.61 23.97
N ASP A 5 13.03 -13.77 25.00
CA ASP A 5 12.62 -13.54 26.39
C ASP A 5 12.65 -12.05 26.72
N GLY A 6 11.54 -11.54 27.18
CA GLY A 6 11.43 -10.51 28.19
C GLY A 6 11.84 -9.09 27.80
N VAL A 7 10.92 -8.32 27.21
CA VAL A 7 10.95 -6.85 27.33
C VAL A 7 9.77 -6.43 28.20
N ASP A 8 10.10 -5.95 29.41
CA ASP A 8 9.16 -5.50 30.44
C ASP A 8 8.16 -4.46 29.93
N GLY A 9 6.96 -4.44 30.55
CA GLY A 9 5.83 -3.58 30.18
C GLY A 9 6.12 -2.05 30.24
N GLN A 10 7.22 -1.62 30.87
CA GLN A 10 7.67 -0.23 30.90
C GLN A 10 8.25 0.24 29.56
N ASP A 11 8.89 -0.65 28.80
CA ASP A 11 9.51 -0.33 27.50
C ASP A 11 8.47 -0.02 26.39
N ARG A 12 7.19 -0.34 26.62
CA ARG A 12 6.08 0.00 25.70
C ARG A 12 5.53 1.42 25.91
N GLN A 13 5.73 2.02 27.09
CA GLN A 13 5.28 3.36 27.41
C GLN A 13 6.25 4.42 26.87
N ASP A 14 7.57 4.18 26.96
CA ASP A 14 8.63 5.07 26.46
C ASP A 14 8.69 5.18 24.92
N ARG A 15 8.09 4.21 24.18
CA ARG A 15 8.03 4.25 22.71
C ARG A 15 6.93 5.18 22.15
N ARG A 16 6.09 5.76 23.01
CA ARG A 16 5.03 6.71 22.60
C ARG A 16 5.47 8.16 22.63
N ASP A 17 6.66 8.46 23.18
CA ASP A 17 7.19 9.81 23.32
C ASP A 17 8.07 10.27 22.14
N GLY A 18 8.25 9.43 21.13
CA GLY A 18 8.89 9.79 19.88
C GLY A 18 7.96 10.61 18.96
N PRO A 19 8.54 11.37 17.99
CA PRO A 19 7.74 12.10 17.02
C PRO A 19 6.78 11.18 16.28
N SER A 20 5.51 11.59 16.19
CA SER A 20 4.45 10.82 15.53
C SER A 20 4.53 11.02 14.00
N LEU A 21 5.50 10.36 13.36
CA LEU A 21 5.84 10.58 11.95
C LEU A 21 4.78 10.02 10.99
N ILE A 22 4.69 10.64 9.82
CA ILE A 22 4.03 10.09 8.62
C ILE A 22 5.12 9.52 7.71
N ILE A 23 5.06 8.21 7.47
CA ILE A 23 6.00 7.50 6.60
C ILE A 23 5.26 7.03 5.35
N ALA A 24 5.65 7.58 4.21
CA ALA A 24 5.13 7.22 2.89
C ALA A 24 6.03 6.18 2.23
N ILE A 25 5.46 5.05 1.78
CA ILE A 25 6.19 4.01 1.03
C ILE A 25 5.50 3.78 -0.31
N ASP A 26 6.07 4.31 -1.37
CA ASP A 26 5.57 4.18 -2.74
C ASP A 26 6.41 3.21 -3.57
N GLY A 27 5.91 2.85 -4.75
CA GLY A 27 6.63 2.01 -5.70
C GLY A 27 5.71 1.07 -6.49
N PRO A 28 6.23 0.36 -7.51
CA PRO A 28 5.45 -0.50 -8.39
C PRO A 28 4.93 -1.77 -7.68
N SER A 29 4.05 -2.50 -8.36
CA SER A 29 3.53 -3.77 -7.84
C SER A 29 4.64 -4.82 -7.75
N GLY A 30 4.67 -5.61 -6.66
CA GLY A 30 5.70 -6.64 -6.45
C GLY A 30 7.02 -6.13 -5.88
N ALA A 31 7.20 -4.81 -5.65
CA ALA A 31 8.42 -4.25 -5.04
C ALA A 31 8.58 -4.57 -3.53
N GLY A 32 7.61 -5.23 -2.89
CA GLY A 32 7.69 -5.64 -1.48
C GLY A 32 7.13 -4.63 -0.48
N LYS A 33 6.46 -3.56 -0.94
CA LYS A 33 5.94 -2.48 -0.08
C LYS A 33 5.14 -2.95 1.13
N GLY A 34 4.13 -3.81 0.92
CA GLY A 34 3.25 -4.27 2.00
C GLY A 34 3.98 -5.01 3.10
N THR A 35 4.93 -5.86 2.73
CA THR A 35 5.74 -6.62 3.70
C THR A 35 6.65 -5.67 4.49
N VAL A 36 7.32 -4.75 3.79
CA VAL A 36 8.24 -3.79 4.42
C VAL A 36 7.48 -2.78 5.27
N ALA A 37 6.39 -2.20 4.74
CA ALA A 37 5.58 -1.21 5.46
C ALA A 37 5.00 -1.77 6.76
N ARG A 38 4.48 -3.01 6.73
CA ARG A 38 3.98 -3.71 7.91
C ARG A 38 5.08 -3.94 8.95
N ALA A 39 6.27 -4.39 8.51
CA ALA A 39 7.37 -4.64 9.42
C ALA A 39 7.91 -3.34 10.05
N VAL A 40 8.01 -2.26 9.27
CA VAL A 40 8.40 -0.92 9.76
C VAL A 40 7.37 -0.38 10.75
N ALA A 41 6.07 -0.47 10.42
CA ALA A 41 5.00 -0.05 11.31
C ALA A 41 5.02 -0.80 12.64
N ALA A 42 5.20 -2.12 12.60
CA ALA A 42 5.32 -2.95 13.81
C ALA A 42 6.55 -2.56 14.65
N ALA A 43 7.70 -2.30 14.02
CA ALA A 43 8.92 -1.90 14.72
C ALA A 43 8.81 -0.53 15.41
N LEU A 44 7.99 0.38 14.85
CA LEU A 44 7.76 1.72 15.39
C LEU A 44 6.54 1.81 16.32
N GLY A 45 5.70 0.77 16.38
CA GLY A 45 4.41 0.84 17.05
C GLY A 45 3.41 1.74 16.33
N TYR A 46 3.58 1.94 15.01
CA TYR A 46 2.74 2.77 14.16
C TYR A 46 1.63 1.97 13.50
N ARG A 47 0.61 2.67 13.04
CA ARG A 47 -0.46 2.07 12.22
C ARG A 47 0.07 1.78 10.80
N HIS A 48 -0.16 0.56 10.29
CA HIS A 48 0.03 0.24 8.87
C HIS A 48 -1.24 0.51 8.08
N VAL A 49 -1.12 1.12 6.89
CA VAL A 49 -2.23 1.39 5.96
C VAL A 49 -1.86 0.96 4.55
N ASP A 50 -2.54 -0.07 4.03
CA ASP A 50 -2.51 -0.46 2.60
C ASP A 50 -3.54 0.37 1.83
N SER A 51 -3.11 1.49 1.21
CA SER A 51 -4.00 2.31 0.40
C SER A 51 -4.56 1.56 -0.81
N GLY A 52 -3.80 0.63 -1.37
CA GLY A 52 -4.23 -0.22 -2.47
C GLY A 52 -5.40 -1.12 -2.10
N ALA A 53 -5.51 -1.53 -0.84
CA ALA A 53 -6.67 -2.29 -0.35
C ALA A 53 -7.96 -1.45 -0.38
N MET A 54 -7.88 -0.14 -0.18
CA MET A 54 -9.05 0.74 -0.28
C MET A 54 -9.60 0.78 -1.71
N TYR A 55 -8.72 0.93 -2.72
CA TYR A 55 -9.13 0.86 -4.14
C TYR A 55 -9.69 -0.52 -4.51
N ARG A 56 -9.11 -1.60 -3.98
CA ARG A 56 -9.63 -2.96 -4.19
C ARG A 56 -11.02 -3.14 -3.56
N ALA A 57 -11.25 -2.62 -2.36
CA ALA A 57 -12.55 -2.68 -1.69
C ALA A 57 -13.63 -1.92 -2.48
N VAL A 58 -13.31 -0.73 -3.02
CA VAL A 58 -14.22 0.02 -3.90
C VAL A 58 -14.50 -0.76 -5.18
N GLY A 59 -13.47 -1.29 -5.85
CA GLY A 59 -13.61 -2.10 -7.06
C GLY A 59 -14.48 -3.35 -6.84
N TRP A 60 -14.23 -4.06 -5.73
CA TRP A 60 -15.03 -5.22 -5.32
C TRP A 60 -16.50 -4.86 -5.14
N LYS A 61 -16.78 -3.79 -4.41
CA LYS A 61 -18.15 -3.35 -4.13
C LYS A 61 -18.85 -2.84 -5.40
N ALA A 62 -18.14 -2.12 -6.28
CA ALA A 62 -18.69 -1.63 -7.55
C ALA A 62 -19.09 -2.79 -8.47
N LEU A 63 -18.24 -3.82 -8.59
CA LEU A 63 -18.55 -5.03 -9.35
C LEU A 63 -19.74 -5.78 -8.74
N GLY A 64 -19.77 -5.96 -7.42
CA GLY A 64 -20.89 -6.60 -6.72
C GLY A 64 -22.21 -5.85 -6.86
N ALA A 65 -22.18 -4.53 -7.08
CA ALA A 65 -23.33 -3.70 -7.36
C ALA A 65 -23.71 -3.64 -8.86
N GLY A 66 -22.97 -4.35 -9.73
CA GLY A 66 -23.20 -4.32 -11.19
C GLY A 66 -22.86 -2.97 -11.85
N LEU A 67 -22.04 -2.13 -11.21
CA LEU A 67 -21.67 -0.84 -11.77
C LEU A 67 -20.57 -1.00 -12.83
N SER A 68 -20.69 -0.23 -13.92
CA SER A 68 -19.56 -0.06 -14.83
C SER A 68 -18.41 0.65 -14.10
N LEU A 69 -17.19 0.09 -14.19
CA LEU A 69 -16.01 0.69 -13.59
C LEU A 69 -15.54 1.99 -14.28
N ASP A 70 -16.16 2.36 -15.41
CA ASP A 70 -15.95 3.63 -16.10
C ASP A 70 -17.03 4.68 -15.75
N ALA A 71 -18.06 4.29 -14.98
CA ALA A 71 -19.12 5.20 -14.51
C ALA A 71 -18.63 6.02 -13.31
N GLU A 72 -17.76 7.02 -13.58
CA GLU A 72 -17.03 7.76 -12.57
C GLU A 72 -17.90 8.29 -11.43
N ASP A 73 -19.01 8.97 -11.75
CA ASP A 73 -19.90 9.56 -10.73
C ASP A 73 -20.50 8.49 -9.82
N SER A 74 -21.01 7.41 -10.41
CA SER A 74 -21.63 6.31 -9.66
C SER A 74 -20.62 5.60 -8.75
N VAL A 75 -19.40 5.38 -9.24
CA VAL A 75 -18.32 4.74 -8.45
C VAL A 75 -17.81 5.68 -7.36
N ALA A 76 -17.70 6.97 -7.63
CA ALA A 76 -17.30 7.97 -6.64
C ALA A 76 -18.34 8.10 -5.52
N ASP A 77 -19.63 8.15 -5.88
CA ASP A 77 -20.74 8.14 -4.93
C ASP A 77 -20.78 6.88 -4.06
N LEU A 78 -20.50 5.71 -4.67
CA LEU A 78 -20.38 4.46 -3.95
C LEU A 78 -19.22 4.52 -2.96
N ALA A 79 -18.05 4.99 -3.39
CA ALA A 79 -16.86 5.14 -2.54
C ALA A 79 -17.13 6.11 -1.37
N ALA A 80 -17.76 7.26 -1.64
CA ALA A 80 -18.05 8.29 -0.64
C ALA A 80 -19.00 7.80 0.47
N ARG A 81 -19.94 6.91 0.13
CA ARG A 81 -20.90 6.33 1.09
C ARG A 81 -20.39 5.07 1.78
N SER A 82 -19.26 4.53 1.37
CA SER A 82 -18.73 3.29 1.93
C SER A 82 -17.87 3.55 3.16
N ALA A 83 -18.15 2.83 4.23
CA ALA A 83 -17.26 2.77 5.39
C ALA A 83 -16.15 1.74 5.13
N ILE A 84 -14.96 2.22 4.79
CA ILE A 84 -13.79 1.38 4.51
C ILE A 84 -12.85 1.42 5.70
N ASP A 85 -12.54 0.26 6.29
CA ASP A 85 -11.49 0.12 7.29
C ASP A 85 -10.38 -0.83 6.77
N VAL A 86 -9.13 -0.38 6.96
CA VAL A 86 -7.91 -1.08 6.57
C VAL A 86 -7.02 -1.31 7.79
N THR A 87 -7.61 -1.81 8.88
CA THR A 87 -6.88 -2.20 10.08
C THR A 87 -6.22 -3.56 9.86
N ASP A 88 -4.90 -3.55 9.64
CA ASP A 88 -4.12 -4.76 9.38
C ASP A 88 -4.31 -5.83 10.46
N PRO A 89 -4.54 -7.10 10.12
CA PRO A 89 -4.53 -7.67 8.77
C PRO A 89 -5.89 -7.63 8.03
N HIS A 90 -6.90 -7.01 8.60
CA HIS A 90 -8.26 -7.03 8.07
C HIS A 90 -8.58 -5.84 7.17
N VAL A 91 -9.41 -6.08 6.17
CA VAL A 91 -10.01 -5.05 5.32
C VAL A 91 -11.52 -5.26 5.35
N THR A 92 -12.25 -4.23 5.78
CA THR A 92 -13.71 -4.27 5.75
C THR A 92 -14.27 -3.14 4.91
N ILE A 93 -15.44 -3.37 4.33
CA ILE A 93 -16.25 -2.35 3.66
C ILE A 93 -17.71 -2.51 4.10
N ASP A 94 -18.29 -1.47 4.69
CA ASP A 94 -19.62 -1.47 5.29
C ASP A 94 -19.84 -2.63 6.28
N GLY A 95 -18.81 -2.93 7.07
CA GLY A 95 -18.82 -4.00 8.07
C GLY A 95 -18.60 -5.42 7.50
N HIS A 96 -18.50 -5.59 6.18
CA HIS A 96 -18.19 -6.87 5.56
C HIS A 96 -16.67 -7.09 5.48
N ASP A 97 -16.16 -8.19 6.03
CA ASP A 97 -14.76 -8.60 5.85
C ASP A 97 -14.52 -9.04 4.40
N VAL A 98 -13.73 -8.27 3.70
CA VAL A 98 -13.36 -8.53 2.30
C VAL A 98 -11.88 -8.87 2.14
N THR A 99 -11.16 -9.10 3.23
CA THR A 99 -9.69 -9.32 3.28
C THR A 99 -9.20 -10.30 2.21
N ARG A 100 -9.92 -11.43 2.05
CA ARG A 100 -9.58 -12.43 1.02
C ARG A 100 -10.23 -12.13 -0.32
N ALA A 101 -11.48 -11.67 -0.31
CA ALA A 101 -12.27 -11.44 -1.52
C ALA A 101 -11.62 -10.40 -2.46
N ILE A 102 -10.88 -9.44 -1.91
CA ILE A 102 -10.20 -8.39 -2.68
C ILE A 102 -8.82 -8.79 -3.22
N ARG A 103 -8.39 -10.04 -3.03
CA ARG A 103 -7.06 -10.55 -3.43
C ARG A 103 -7.12 -11.44 -4.68
N THR A 104 -7.95 -11.09 -5.65
CA THR A 104 -8.09 -11.82 -6.91
C THR A 104 -7.57 -11.00 -8.11
N PRO A 105 -7.16 -11.64 -9.22
CA PRO A 105 -6.77 -10.92 -10.44
C PRO A 105 -7.88 -10.03 -11.01
N GLU A 106 -9.15 -10.42 -10.83
CA GLU A 106 -10.30 -9.61 -11.24
C GLU A 106 -10.36 -8.30 -10.45
N ILE A 107 -10.23 -8.39 -9.13
CA ILE A 107 -10.26 -7.20 -8.27
C ILE A 107 -9.00 -6.35 -8.44
N ASP A 108 -7.86 -6.93 -8.77
CA ASP A 108 -6.67 -6.16 -9.12
C ASP A 108 -6.90 -5.29 -10.37
N ARG A 109 -7.60 -5.83 -11.39
CA ARG A 109 -8.01 -5.07 -12.59
C ARG A 109 -9.05 -3.99 -12.24
N ALA A 110 -10.04 -4.34 -11.43
CA ALA A 110 -11.04 -3.38 -10.96
C ALA A 110 -10.41 -2.23 -10.19
N ALA A 111 -9.48 -2.52 -9.27
CA ALA A 111 -8.73 -1.49 -8.54
C ALA A 111 -7.96 -0.56 -9.46
N ALA A 112 -7.28 -1.10 -10.49
CA ALA A 112 -6.57 -0.29 -11.48
C ALA A 112 -7.55 0.57 -12.30
N ALA A 113 -8.73 0.05 -12.64
CA ALA A 113 -9.77 0.81 -13.35
C ALA A 113 -10.29 1.98 -12.51
N VAL A 114 -10.75 1.74 -11.27
CA VAL A 114 -11.29 2.80 -10.42
C VAL A 114 -10.22 3.80 -9.97
N ALA A 115 -8.95 3.39 -9.87
CA ALA A 115 -7.85 4.29 -9.54
C ALA A 115 -7.52 5.31 -10.64
N ARG A 116 -8.04 5.16 -11.86
CA ARG A 116 -7.92 6.15 -12.95
C ARG A 116 -8.97 7.25 -12.86
N LEU A 117 -10.03 7.05 -12.09
CA LEU A 117 -11.17 7.96 -11.99
C LEU A 117 -10.86 9.11 -11.02
N PRO A 118 -10.73 10.38 -11.47
CA PRO A 118 -10.35 11.50 -10.62
C PRO A 118 -11.25 11.70 -9.41
N LYS A 119 -12.59 11.56 -9.56
CA LYS A 119 -13.54 11.73 -8.46
C LYS A 119 -13.41 10.62 -7.39
N VAL A 120 -13.19 9.37 -7.81
CA VAL A 120 -12.91 8.26 -6.88
C VAL A 120 -11.62 8.51 -6.12
N ARG A 121 -10.59 8.98 -6.81
CA ARG A 121 -9.32 9.34 -6.17
C ARG A 121 -9.50 10.45 -5.14
N ALA A 122 -10.24 11.52 -5.46
CA ALA A 122 -10.50 12.61 -4.53
C ALA A 122 -11.11 12.09 -3.21
N VAL A 123 -12.11 11.21 -3.30
CA VAL A 123 -12.75 10.58 -2.13
C VAL A 123 -11.74 9.74 -1.33
N LEU A 124 -10.97 8.88 -1.99
CA LEU A 124 -10.06 7.97 -1.29
C LEU A 124 -8.83 8.68 -0.74
N VAL A 125 -8.27 9.68 -1.43
CA VAL A 125 -7.17 10.50 -0.93
C VAL A 125 -7.58 11.24 0.34
N GLU A 126 -8.78 11.80 0.37
CA GLU A 126 -9.31 12.46 1.58
C GLU A 126 -9.48 11.46 2.74
N ALA A 127 -9.97 10.24 2.46
CA ALA A 127 -10.04 9.18 3.47
C ALA A 127 -8.65 8.77 3.99
N GLN A 128 -7.67 8.63 3.10
CA GLN A 128 -6.28 8.32 3.44
C GLN A 128 -5.66 9.41 4.32
N ARG A 129 -5.87 10.69 3.98
CA ARG A 129 -5.40 11.83 4.79
C ARG A 129 -5.98 11.81 6.20
N ARG A 130 -7.26 11.50 6.34
CA ARG A 130 -7.88 11.35 7.67
C ARG A 130 -7.24 10.22 8.48
N LEU A 131 -6.88 9.09 7.85
CA LEU A 131 -6.21 7.98 8.52
C LEU A 131 -4.82 8.33 9.07
N GLY A 132 -4.11 9.28 8.45
CA GLY A 132 -2.79 9.70 8.86
C GLY A 132 -2.74 11.05 9.59
N ALA A 133 -3.89 11.71 9.83
CA ALA A 133 -3.94 13.07 10.36
C ALA A 133 -3.26 13.24 11.73
N SER A 134 -3.19 12.19 12.54
CA SER A 134 -2.54 12.21 13.86
C SER A 134 -1.06 11.78 13.81
N GLY A 135 -0.51 11.50 12.64
CA GLY A 135 0.80 10.87 12.51
C GLY A 135 0.81 9.44 13.04
N GLY A 136 2.00 8.90 13.31
CA GLY A 136 2.18 7.52 13.76
C GLY A 136 1.67 6.50 12.73
N VAL A 137 1.90 6.77 11.44
CA VAL A 137 1.40 5.95 10.35
C VAL A 137 2.50 5.61 9.35
N VAL A 138 2.51 4.36 8.90
CA VAL A 138 3.22 3.91 7.70
C VAL A 138 2.17 3.59 6.65
N MET A 139 2.09 4.41 5.63
CA MET A 139 1.14 4.22 4.52
C MET A 139 1.87 3.82 3.25
N GLU A 140 1.38 2.76 2.62
CA GLU A 140 1.91 2.31 1.34
C GLU A 140 0.96 2.57 0.17
N GLY A 141 1.54 2.82 -1.00
CA GLY A 141 0.74 3.07 -2.20
C GLY A 141 1.53 3.24 -3.48
N ARG A 142 1.10 4.25 -4.27
CA ARG A 142 1.69 4.66 -5.54
C ARG A 142 2.04 6.15 -5.59
N ASP A 143 1.39 6.90 -4.75
CA ASP A 143 1.40 8.37 -4.75
C ASP A 143 1.21 8.94 -3.35
N ILE A 144 1.62 8.16 -2.33
CA ILE A 144 1.48 8.59 -0.94
C ILE A 144 2.36 9.81 -0.67
N GLY A 145 3.64 9.74 -1.03
CA GLY A 145 4.60 10.83 -0.83
C GLY A 145 4.50 11.97 -1.86
N THR A 146 3.71 11.80 -2.93
CA THR A 146 3.56 12.83 -3.97
C THR A 146 2.22 13.55 -3.93
N VAL A 147 1.15 12.88 -3.49
CA VAL A 147 -0.23 13.41 -3.54
C VAL A 147 -0.94 13.33 -2.19
N VAL A 148 -0.89 12.17 -1.51
CA VAL A 148 -1.63 11.98 -0.25
C VAL A 148 -0.99 12.80 0.85
N PHE A 149 0.30 12.60 1.10
CA PHE A 149 1.12 13.31 2.08
C PHE A 149 2.38 13.88 1.43
N PRO A 150 2.27 14.95 0.63
CA PRO A 150 3.42 15.59 0.01
C PRO A 150 4.42 16.15 1.02
N GLU A 151 3.98 16.37 2.29
CA GLU A 151 4.80 16.80 3.41
C GLU A 151 5.09 15.67 4.40
N ALA A 152 5.05 14.38 3.94
CA ALA A 152 5.40 13.26 4.81
C ALA A 152 6.84 13.41 5.34
N ASP A 153 7.04 13.08 6.62
CA ASP A 153 8.35 13.20 7.29
C ASP A 153 9.40 12.30 6.66
N VAL A 154 8.97 11.13 6.19
CA VAL A 154 9.83 10.16 5.50
C VAL A 154 9.12 9.68 4.24
N LYS A 155 9.83 9.77 3.11
CA LYS A 155 9.36 9.25 1.83
C LYS A 155 10.34 8.22 1.30
N ILE A 156 9.83 7.03 1.05
CA ILE A 156 10.57 5.89 0.50
C ILE A 156 9.94 5.49 -0.82
N TYR A 157 10.76 5.24 -1.82
CA TYR A 157 10.32 4.61 -3.05
C TYR A 157 11.01 3.25 -3.18
N LEU A 158 10.24 2.17 -3.05
CA LEU A 158 10.75 0.82 -3.23
C LEU A 158 10.61 0.39 -4.68
N ASP A 159 11.72 -0.06 -5.27
CA ASP A 159 11.73 -0.65 -6.61
C ASP A 159 12.34 -2.05 -6.59
N ALA A 160 12.17 -2.80 -7.66
CA ALA A 160 12.86 -4.06 -7.92
C ALA A 160 12.83 -4.36 -9.42
N ALA A 161 13.79 -5.15 -9.89
CA ALA A 161 13.82 -5.63 -11.26
C ALA A 161 12.48 -6.30 -11.63
N PRO A 162 11.97 -6.10 -12.86
CA PRO A 162 10.68 -6.62 -13.31
C PRO A 162 10.53 -8.13 -13.09
N GLU A 163 11.59 -8.90 -13.35
CA GLU A 163 11.62 -10.35 -13.19
C GLU A 163 11.47 -10.76 -11.71
N GLU A 164 12.13 -10.04 -10.82
CA GLU A 164 12.03 -10.28 -9.38
C GLU A 164 10.62 -9.96 -8.86
N ARG A 165 10.01 -8.87 -9.33
CA ARG A 165 8.63 -8.52 -9.00
C ARG A 165 7.63 -9.57 -9.48
N ALA A 166 7.82 -10.08 -10.70
CA ALA A 166 7.01 -11.15 -11.26
C ALA A 166 7.14 -12.46 -10.46
N ARG A 167 8.38 -12.83 -10.10
CA ARG A 167 8.66 -14.00 -9.28
C ARG A 167 7.98 -13.90 -7.89
N ARG A 168 8.13 -12.76 -7.21
CA ARG A 168 7.49 -12.51 -5.90
C ARG A 168 5.98 -12.59 -5.99
N ARG A 169 5.40 -11.99 -7.02
CA ARG A 169 3.95 -11.98 -7.23
C ARG A 169 3.39 -13.36 -7.53
N ALA A 170 4.09 -14.17 -8.36
CA ALA A 170 3.70 -15.54 -8.65
C ALA A 170 3.77 -16.45 -7.41
N ALA A 171 4.70 -16.16 -6.49
CA ALA A 171 4.87 -16.91 -5.24
C ALA A 171 3.96 -16.41 -4.09
N ASP A 172 3.20 -15.33 -4.27
CA ASP A 172 2.38 -14.74 -3.20
C ASP A 172 1.10 -15.55 -2.96
N PRO A 173 0.99 -16.27 -1.82
CA PRO A 173 -0.19 -17.11 -1.52
C PRO A 173 -1.50 -16.32 -1.45
N ALA A 174 -1.43 -15.03 -1.14
CA ALA A 174 -2.61 -14.18 -1.05
C ALA A 174 -3.23 -13.90 -2.43
N HIS A 175 -2.48 -14.15 -3.51
CA HIS A 175 -2.91 -13.90 -4.90
C HIS A 175 -2.95 -15.16 -5.76
N SER A 176 -2.53 -16.30 -5.23
CA SER A 176 -2.46 -17.57 -5.95
C SER A 176 -3.79 -18.32 -5.91
N GLY A 177 -4.79 -17.82 -6.64
CA GLY A 177 -6.00 -18.63 -6.90
C GLY A 177 -5.77 -19.74 -7.92
N VAL A 178 -4.82 -19.58 -8.83
CA VAL A 178 -4.34 -20.55 -9.85
C VAL A 178 -2.85 -20.31 -10.04
N PRO A 179 -2.01 -21.35 -10.12
CA PRO A 179 -0.61 -21.19 -10.47
C PRO A 179 -0.52 -20.53 -11.86
N ALA A 180 -0.16 -19.26 -11.90
CA ALA A 180 0.10 -18.54 -13.14
C ALA A 180 1.58 -18.68 -13.50
N ALA A 181 1.90 -18.85 -14.79
CA ALA A 181 3.28 -18.81 -15.23
C ALA A 181 3.89 -17.45 -14.90
N VAL A 182 5.16 -17.42 -14.48
CA VAL A 182 5.85 -16.16 -14.13
C VAL A 182 5.82 -15.17 -15.30
N SER A 183 5.87 -15.66 -16.56
CA SER A 183 5.73 -14.86 -17.78
C SER A 183 4.40 -14.11 -17.86
N ASP A 184 3.30 -14.76 -17.50
CA ASP A 184 1.96 -14.16 -17.55
C ASP A 184 1.83 -13.10 -16.47
N VAL A 185 2.35 -13.39 -15.28
CA VAL A 185 2.41 -12.42 -14.17
C VAL A 185 3.27 -11.22 -14.56
N ALA A 186 4.41 -11.41 -15.21
CA ALA A 186 5.28 -10.34 -15.69
C ALA A 186 4.55 -9.40 -16.66
N THR A 187 3.82 -9.98 -17.62
CA THR A 187 3.01 -9.21 -18.58
C THR A 187 1.95 -8.36 -17.87
N LEU A 188 1.22 -8.94 -16.92
CA LEU A 188 0.20 -8.22 -16.14
C LEU A 188 0.79 -7.11 -15.28
N LEU A 189 1.97 -7.34 -14.68
CA LEU A 189 2.66 -6.31 -13.88
C LEU A 189 3.15 -5.16 -14.77
N THR A 190 3.72 -5.46 -15.93
CA THR A 190 4.19 -4.45 -16.89
C THR A 190 3.04 -3.55 -17.36
N GLU A 191 1.91 -4.15 -17.71
CA GLU A 191 0.73 -3.37 -18.12
C GLU A 191 0.19 -2.52 -16.97
N ARG A 192 0.16 -3.05 -15.75
CA ARG A 192 -0.27 -2.31 -14.58
C ARG A 192 0.65 -1.14 -14.28
N ASP A 193 1.98 -1.35 -14.31
CA ASP A 193 2.96 -0.29 -14.09
C ASP A 193 2.85 0.81 -15.16
N ARG A 194 2.61 0.42 -16.43
CA ARG A 194 2.34 1.35 -17.51
C ARG A 194 1.09 2.20 -17.22
N ILE A 195 0.00 1.57 -16.78
CA ILE A 195 -1.22 2.29 -16.40
C ILE A 195 -0.96 3.22 -15.21
N ASP A 196 -0.29 2.75 -14.17
CA ASP A 196 -0.02 3.53 -12.96
C ASP A 196 0.90 4.73 -13.26
N SER A 197 1.91 4.59 -14.14
CA SER A 197 2.86 5.66 -14.49
C SER A 197 2.34 6.65 -15.54
N THR A 198 1.40 6.25 -16.40
CA THR A 198 0.88 7.10 -17.50
C THR A 198 -0.48 7.72 -17.21
N ARG A 199 -1.10 7.44 -16.07
CA ARG A 199 -2.39 8.05 -15.71
C ARG A 199 -2.25 9.57 -15.57
N LYS A 200 -3.29 10.30 -16.01
CA LYS A 200 -3.28 11.78 -16.02
C LYS A 200 -3.28 12.39 -14.62
N VAL A 201 -3.84 11.69 -13.65
CA VAL A 201 -3.94 12.14 -12.24
C VAL A 201 -3.14 11.21 -11.36
N SER A 202 -2.24 11.77 -10.57
CA SER A 202 -1.37 11.07 -9.63
C SER A 202 -0.58 9.91 -10.27
N PRO A 203 0.23 10.13 -11.31
CA PRO A 203 1.05 9.08 -11.89
C PRO A 203 2.03 8.50 -10.86
N LEU A 204 2.41 7.24 -11.04
CA LEU A 204 3.43 6.61 -10.21
C LEU A 204 4.81 7.14 -10.58
N TYR A 205 5.45 7.84 -9.66
CA TYR A 205 6.86 8.25 -9.70
C TYR A 205 7.39 8.48 -8.29
N ALA A 206 8.70 8.45 -8.14
CA ALA A 206 9.34 8.77 -6.86
C ALA A 206 9.23 10.28 -6.60
N ALA A 207 8.82 10.68 -5.38
CA ALA A 207 8.91 12.09 -4.98
C ALA A 207 10.37 12.55 -5.02
N ASP A 208 10.61 13.84 -5.32
CA ASP A 208 11.97 14.38 -5.48
C ASP A 208 12.83 14.22 -4.21
N ASP A 209 12.20 14.23 -3.05
CA ASP A 209 12.82 14.06 -1.73
C ASP A 209 12.72 12.61 -1.19
N ALA A 210 12.21 11.66 -1.98
CA ALA A 210 12.13 10.27 -1.60
C ALA A 210 13.49 9.57 -1.68
N VAL A 211 13.77 8.70 -0.71
CA VAL A 211 14.89 7.77 -0.80
C VAL A 211 14.47 6.56 -1.60
N VAL A 212 15.14 6.35 -2.74
CA VAL A 212 14.89 5.19 -3.60
C VAL A 212 15.71 4.00 -3.11
N ILE A 213 15.05 2.87 -2.87
CA ILE A 213 15.67 1.63 -2.43
C ILE A 213 15.35 0.52 -3.43
N ASP A 214 16.38 0.00 -4.10
CA ASP A 214 16.26 -1.21 -4.91
C ASP A 214 16.24 -2.43 -3.98
N THR A 215 15.16 -3.20 -4.06
CA THR A 215 14.94 -4.40 -3.26
C THR A 215 15.32 -5.69 -3.97
N THR A 216 15.86 -5.60 -5.21
CA THR A 216 16.25 -6.78 -6.01
C THR A 216 17.27 -7.62 -5.26
N GLY A 217 16.97 -8.90 -5.08
CA GLY A 217 17.86 -9.85 -4.41
C GLY A 217 18.06 -9.64 -2.90
N LYS A 218 17.44 -8.62 -2.30
CA LYS A 218 17.54 -8.36 -0.86
C LYS A 218 16.50 -9.15 -0.07
N SER A 219 16.86 -9.55 1.14
CA SER A 219 15.90 -10.08 2.10
C SER A 219 15.01 -8.97 2.67
N VAL A 220 13.85 -9.35 3.22
CA VAL A 220 12.93 -8.40 3.86
C VAL A 220 13.64 -7.65 4.99
N GLU A 221 14.43 -8.36 5.79
CA GLU A 221 15.15 -7.80 6.94
C GLU A 221 16.22 -6.78 6.50
N GLN A 222 16.86 -6.99 5.34
CA GLN A 222 17.82 -6.03 4.78
C GLN A 222 17.10 -4.73 4.39
N VAL A 223 15.98 -4.85 3.64
CA VAL A 223 15.22 -3.68 3.21
C VAL A 223 14.62 -2.93 4.40
N VAL A 224 14.08 -3.65 5.38
CA VAL A 224 13.55 -3.04 6.61
C VAL A 224 14.63 -2.26 7.36
N ARG A 225 15.85 -2.80 7.49
CA ARG A 225 16.96 -2.08 8.10
C ARG A 225 17.28 -0.79 7.35
N GLU A 226 17.41 -0.84 6.03
CA GLU A 226 17.66 0.36 5.21
C GLU A 226 16.58 1.43 5.41
N VAL A 227 15.30 1.03 5.39
CA VAL A 227 14.17 1.95 5.65
C VAL A 227 14.27 2.54 7.07
N MET A 228 14.54 1.72 8.08
CA MET A 228 14.68 2.17 9.46
C MET A 228 15.85 3.13 9.67
N ASP A 229 16.95 2.96 8.92
CA ASP A 229 18.09 3.90 8.97
C ASP A 229 17.68 5.27 8.39
N VAL A 230 16.91 5.29 7.30
CA VAL A 230 16.34 6.54 6.77
C VAL A 230 15.39 7.18 7.79
N VAL A 231 14.49 6.42 8.40
CA VAL A 231 13.57 6.92 9.44
C VAL A 231 14.34 7.56 10.59
N ARG A 232 15.36 6.88 11.13
CA ARG A 232 16.20 7.42 12.21
C ARG A 232 16.95 8.69 11.84
N SER A 233 17.37 8.83 10.57
CA SER A 233 18.05 10.04 10.09
C SER A 233 17.15 11.25 9.98
N ARG A 234 15.84 11.04 9.77
CA ARG A 234 14.84 12.10 9.62
C ARG A 234 14.12 12.45 10.93
N ALA A 235 14.12 11.54 11.90
CA ALA A 235 13.52 11.75 13.22
C ALA A 235 14.38 12.62 14.17
N ARG A 236 15.56 13.07 13.71
CA ARG A 236 16.47 13.99 14.43
C ARG A 236 16.19 15.42 14.05
#